data_3c312baa64526108548a36f476fcf4f2
#
_entry.id   3c312baa64526108548a36f476fcf4f2
#
_cell.length_a   1.000
_cell.length_b   1.000
_cell.length_c   1.000
_cell.angle_alpha   90.00
_cell.angle_beta   90.00
_cell.angle_gamma   90.00
#
_symmetry.space_group_name_H-M   'P 1'
#
loop_
_entity.id
_entity.type
_entity.pdbx_description
1 polymer ?
#
loop_
_entity_poly.entity_id
_entity_poly.type
_entity_poly.pdbx_seq_one_letter_code
_entity_poly.pdbx_strand_id
1 'polypeptide(L)'
;MQFSSIIDDLAERGWSLQSSFLPSDVTHKLADECRKREAEGALAPAGVGRGEAQAVREGIRSDHIQWLEPGQSPVCDDYLEVMDGLRQQLNRELFLGLEEFECHFAFYPPGAFYQTHLDRFRDDDSRSVTAVLY
;
A
#
# COMPACT_ATOMS: atom_id res chain seq x y z
N MET A 1 4.79 4.07 17.31
CA MET A 1 4.87 5.16 16.33
C MET A 1 3.63 6.01 16.43
N GLN A 2 3.80 7.30 16.36
CA GLN A 2 2.68 8.24 16.43
C GLN A 2 2.35 8.76 15.04
N PHE A 3 1.05 8.93 14.78
CA PHE A 3 0.55 9.32 13.47
C PHE A 3 -0.24 10.65 13.52
N SER A 4 0.00 11.46 14.55
CA SER A 4 -0.78 12.69 14.76
C SER A 4 -0.77 13.64 13.57
N SER A 5 0.40 13.83 12.93
CA SER A 5 0.51 14.69 11.77
C SER A 5 -0.34 14.19 10.59
N ILE A 6 -0.35 12.88 10.38
CA ILE A 6 -1.16 12.26 9.32
C ILE A 6 -2.64 12.50 9.58
N ILE A 7 -3.07 12.28 10.82
CA ILE A 7 -4.46 12.43 11.22
C ILE A 7 -4.92 13.87 11.07
N ASP A 8 -4.10 14.82 11.55
CA ASP A 8 -4.40 16.24 11.41
C ASP A 8 -4.51 16.65 9.94
N ASP A 9 -3.59 16.18 9.11
CA ASP A 9 -3.60 16.45 7.68
C ASP A 9 -4.87 15.90 7.01
N LEU A 10 -5.22 14.65 7.32
CA LEU A 10 -6.42 14.04 6.74
C LEU A 10 -7.69 14.76 7.18
N ALA A 11 -7.78 15.16 8.44
CA ALA A 11 -8.92 15.89 8.95
C ALA A 11 -9.05 17.27 8.31
N GLU A 12 -7.93 17.94 8.05
CA GLU A 12 -7.91 19.30 7.54
C GLU A 12 -8.04 19.38 6.02
N ARG A 13 -7.37 18.49 5.28
CA ARG A 13 -7.29 18.60 3.82
C ARG A 13 -7.51 17.29 3.05
N GLY A 14 -7.69 16.18 3.73
CA GLY A 14 -7.99 14.89 3.10
C GLY A 14 -6.80 14.13 2.54
N TRP A 15 -5.58 14.65 2.69
CA TRP A 15 -4.36 13.97 2.26
C TRP A 15 -3.19 14.38 3.16
N SER A 16 -2.15 13.54 3.19
CA SER A 16 -0.95 13.78 3.98
C SER A 16 0.28 13.30 3.22
N LEU A 17 1.36 14.04 3.32
CA LEU A 17 2.68 13.66 2.82
C LEU A 17 3.66 13.71 3.98
N GLN A 18 4.30 12.59 4.25
CA GLN A 18 5.25 12.48 5.36
C GLN A 18 6.62 12.11 4.82
N SER A 19 7.62 12.96 5.10
CA SER A 19 9.02 12.61 4.86
C SER A 19 9.50 11.72 5.99
N SER A 20 10.34 10.72 5.66
CA SER A 20 10.94 9.84 6.67
C SER A 20 9.91 9.17 7.58
N PHE A 21 8.84 8.67 7.00
CA PHE A 21 7.77 7.99 7.71
C PHE A 21 8.30 6.81 8.54
N LEU A 22 9.22 6.03 7.97
CA LEU A 22 9.91 4.94 8.65
C LEU A 22 11.39 5.29 8.85
N PRO A 23 12.06 4.66 9.83
CA PRO A 23 13.53 4.74 9.89
C PRO A 23 14.15 4.31 8.56
N SER A 24 15.25 4.98 8.16
CA SER A 24 15.85 4.74 6.84
C SER A 24 16.33 3.31 6.63
N ASP A 25 16.80 2.64 7.68
CA ASP A 25 17.20 1.24 7.60
C ASP A 25 16.02 0.31 7.30
N VAL A 26 14.86 0.59 7.87
CA VAL A 26 13.64 -0.19 7.61
C VAL A 26 13.19 0.02 6.15
N THR A 27 13.20 1.27 5.69
CA THR A 27 12.84 1.60 4.30
C THR A 27 13.76 0.87 3.32
N HIS A 28 15.07 0.89 3.57
CA HIS A 28 16.04 0.19 2.72
C HIS A 28 15.82 -1.34 2.73
N LYS A 29 15.54 -1.91 3.88
CA LYS A 29 15.28 -3.36 3.99
C LYS A 29 14.00 -3.75 3.24
N LEU A 30 12.96 -2.92 3.29
CA LEU A 30 11.75 -3.16 2.50
C LEU A 30 12.03 -3.10 1.00
N ALA A 31 12.77 -2.09 0.56
CA ALA A 31 13.15 -1.96 -0.85
C ALA A 31 13.98 -3.15 -1.33
N ASP A 32 14.95 -3.58 -0.53
CA ASP A 32 15.79 -4.75 -0.83
C ASP A 32 14.95 -6.02 -0.92
N GLU A 33 14.00 -6.20 0.00
CA GLU A 33 13.10 -7.35 -0.02
C GLU A 33 12.23 -7.36 -1.29
N CYS A 34 11.72 -6.21 -1.70
CA CYS A 34 10.96 -6.09 -2.94
C CYS A 34 11.81 -6.46 -4.17
N ARG A 35 13.02 -5.94 -4.25
CA ARG A 35 13.95 -6.25 -5.36
C ARG A 35 14.30 -7.72 -5.39
N LYS A 36 14.55 -8.32 -4.23
CA LYS A 36 14.85 -9.74 -4.11
C LYS A 36 13.70 -10.59 -4.63
N ARG A 37 12.49 -10.29 -4.22
CA ARG A 37 11.30 -11.02 -4.65
C ARG A 37 11.03 -10.85 -6.14
N GLU A 38 11.24 -9.65 -6.69
CA GLU A 38 11.13 -9.42 -8.13
C GLU A 38 12.16 -10.26 -8.89
N ALA A 39 13.41 -10.30 -8.42
CA ALA A 39 14.48 -11.10 -9.04
C ALA A 39 14.18 -12.60 -9.00
N GLU A 40 13.48 -13.06 -7.97
CA GLU A 40 13.06 -14.47 -7.82
C GLU A 40 11.78 -14.80 -8.59
N GLY A 41 11.18 -13.83 -9.26
CA GLY A 41 9.93 -14.03 -9.99
C GLY A 41 8.69 -14.14 -9.12
N ALA A 42 8.78 -13.67 -7.87
CA ALA A 42 7.67 -13.75 -6.93
C ALA A 42 6.59 -12.68 -7.15
N LEU A 43 6.92 -11.58 -7.83
CA LEU A 43 5.95 -10.56 -8.17
C LEU A 43 5.35 -10.87 -9.54
N ALA A 44 4.05 -10.68 -9.66
CA ALA A 44 3.30 -10.98 -10.88
C ALA A 44 2.68 -9.70 -11.47
N PRO A 45 2.42 -9.66 -12.78
CA PRO A 45 1.72 -8.53 -13.38
C PRO A 45 0.45 -8.20 -12.61
N ALA A 46 0.26 -6.92 -12.33
CA ALA A 46 -0.89 -6.47 -11.55
C ALA A 46 -2.17 -6.50 -12.38
N GLY A 47 -3.26 -6.95 -11.75
CA GLY A 47 -4.57 -6.92 -12.37
C GLY A 47 -5.30 -5.60 -12.11
N VAL A 48 -6.35 -5.34 -12.89
CA VAL A 48 -7.27 -4.22 -12.68
C VAL A 48 -8.69 -4.75 -12.50
N GLY A 49 -9.53 -3.98 -11.82
CA GLY A 49 -10.87 -4.43 -11.45
C GLY A 49 -10.84 -5.30 -10.19
N ARG A 50 -11.91 -6.04 -9.96
CA ARG A 50 -12.03 -6.90 -8.79
C ARG A 50 -12.82 -8.17 -9.10
N GLY A 51 -12.63 -9.20 -8.23
CA GLY A 51 -13.36 -10.45 -8.37
C GLY A 51 -13.19 -11.07 -9.75
N GLU A 52 -14.27 -11.53 -10.32
CA GLU A 52 -14.28 -12.14 -11.65
C GLU A 52 -13.99 -11.13 -12.76
N ALA A 53 -14.17 -9.83 -12.49
CA ALA A 53 -13.88 -8.77 -13.44
C ALA A 53 -12.40 -8.37 -13.44
N GLN A 54 -11.59 -8.90 -12.52
CA GLN A 54 -10.17 -8.62 -12.47
C GLN A 54 -9.46 -9.20 -13.69
N ALA A 55 -8.63 -8.40 -14.33
CA ALA A 55 -7.86 -8.82 -15.51
C ALA A 55 -6.54 -8.04 -15.57
N VAL A 56 -5.51 -8.65 -16.18
CA VAL A 56 -4.28 -7.96 -16.49
C VAL A 56 -4.50 -7.06 -17.70
N ARG A 57 -4.22 -5.76 -17.54
CA ARG A 57 -4.40 -4.73 -18.57
C ARG A 57 -3.11 -3.92 -18.71
N GLU A 58 -2.18 -4.40 -19.53
CA GLU A 58 -0.88 -3.74 -19.71
C GLU A 58 -0.99 -2.31 -20.24
N GLY A 59 -2.06 -1.97 -20.95
CA GLY A 59 -2.32 -0.61 -21.41
C GLY A 59 -2.81 0.34 -20.31
N ILE A 60 -3.21 -0.19 -19.13
CA ILE A 60 -3.68 0.58 -17.98
C ILE A 60 -2.61 0.61 -16.88
N ARG A 61 -1.99 -0.51 -16.61
CA ARG A 61 -0.90 -0.60 -15.65
C ARG A 61 0.08 -1.69 -16.07
N SER A 62 1.36 -1.47 -15.79
CA SER A 62 2.43 -2.39 -16.17
C SER A 62 3.39 -2.70 -15.01
N ASP A 63 2.98 -2.47 -13.79
CA ASP A 63 3.73 -2.84 -12.60
C ASP A 63 3.51 -4.31 -12.23
N HIS A 64 4.47 -4.82 -11.44
CA HIS A 64 4.38 -6.15 -10.86
C HIS A 64 4.14 -6.02 -9.36
N ILE A 65 3.28 -6.86 -8.80
CA ILE A 65 2.93 -6.80 -7.38
C ILE A 65 3.04 -8.15 -6.70
N GLN A 66 3.19 -8.10 -5.38
CA GLN A 66 3.00 -9.26 -4.52
C GLN A 66 2.32 -8.79 -3.22
N TRP A 67 1.21 -9.42 -2.89
CA TRP A 67 0.51 -9.13 -1.64
C TRP A 67 1.35 -9.54 -0.44
N LEU A 68 1.37 -8.69 0.58
CA LEU A 68 2.05 -8.98 1.83
C LEU A 68 1.11 -9.73 2.76
N GLU A 69 1.63 -10.79 3.37
CA GLU A 69 0.93 -11.58 4.36
C GLU A 69 1.83 -11.81 5.57
N PRO A 70 1.25 -11.96 6.77
CA PRO A 70 2.03 -12.27 7.95
C PRO A 70 2.88 -13.54 7.77
N GLY A 71 4.11 -13.51 8.27
CA GLY A 71 5.00 -14.65 8.25
C GLY A 71 5.90 -14.79 7.03
N GLN A 72 5.81 -13.89 6.06
CA GLN A 72 6.67 -13.94 4.88
C GLN A 72 8.11 -13.48 5.17
N SER A 73 8.27 -12.41 5.93
CA SER A 73 9.58 -11.92 6.36
C SER A 73 9.44 -10.99 7.56
N PRO A 74 10.51 -10.90 8.42
CA PRO A 74 10.45 -10.02 9.59
C PRO A 74 10.21 -8.55 9.26
N VAL A 75 10.86 -8.01 8.22
CA VAL A 75 10.70 -6.60 7.88
C VAL A 75 9.30 -6.30 7.35
N CYS A 76 8.71 -7.23 6.61
CA CYS A 76 7.32 -7.07 6.16
C CYS A 76 6.34 -7.16 7.32
N ASP A 77 6.58 -8.05 8.26
CA ASP A 77 5.76 -8.16 9.47
C ASP A 77 5.81 -6.87 10.29
N ASP A 78 6.99 -6.27 10.43
CA ASP A 78 7.14 -4.99 11.11
C ASP A 78 6.34 -3.88 10.40
N TYR A 79 6.38 -3.86 9.08
CA TYR A 79 5.61 -2.89 8.30
C TYR A 79 4.10 -3.11 8.47
N LEU A 80 3.64 -4.34 8.42
CA LEU A 80 2.22 -4.66 8.64
C LEU A 80 1.77 -4.21 10.03
N GLU A 81 2.61 -4.37 11.03
CA GLU A 81 2.29 -3.93 12.39
C GLU A 81 2.17 -2.39 12.47
N VAL A 82 3.06 -1.67 11.81
CA VAL A 82 3.00 -0.20 11.74
C VAL A 82 1.68 0.23 11.07
N MET A 83 1.32 -0.40 9.97
CA MET A 83 0.10 -0.05 9.25
C MET A 83 -1.17 -0.40 10.02
N ASP A 84 -1.15 -1.49 10.78
CA ASP A 84 -2.27 -1.81 11.66
C ASP A 84 -2.42 -0.77 12.78
N GLY A 85 -1.31 -0.27 13.32
CA GLY A 85 -1.32 0.83 14.28
C GLY A 85 -1.93 2.10 13.69
N LEU A 86 -1.59 2.42 12.45
CA LEU A 86 -2.19 3.56 11.75
C LEU A 86 -3.71 3.36 11.57
N ARG A 87 -4.14 2.18 11.14
CA ARG A 87 -5.57 1.86 11.00
C ARG A 87 -6.31 2.09 12.31
N GLN A 88 -5.77 1.57 13.41
CA GLN A 88 -6.40 1.72 14.73
C GLN A 88 -6.51 3.17 15.16
N GLN A 89 -5.47 3.96 14.93
CA GLN A 89 -5.49 5.37 15.31
C GLN A 89 -6.43 6.19 14.44
N LEU A 90 -6.51 5.92 13.15
CA LEU A 90 -7.49 6.52 12.25
C LEU A 90 -8.92 6.25 12.73
N ASN A 91 -9.19 5.03 13.16
CA ASN A 91 -10.51 4.68 13.70
C ASN A 91 -10.82 5.44 14.99
N ARG A 92 -9.84 5.54 15.89
CA ARG A 92 -10.06 6.23 17.17
C ARG A 92 -10.31 7.72 17.00
N GLU A 93 -9.60 8.37 16.09
CA GLU A 93 -9.60 9.83 16.00
C GLU A 93 -10.46 10.37 14.87
N LEU A 94 -10.68 9.61 13.80
CA LEU A 94 -11.50 10.05 12.68
C LEU A 94 -12.76 9.19 12.49
N PHE A 95 -12.98 8.19 13.32
CA PHE A 95 -14.17 7.33 13.31
C PHE A 95 -14.45 6.69 11.95
N LEU A 96 -13.39 6.25 11.26
CA LEU A 96 -13.53 5.73 9.89
C LEU A 96 -14.08 4.30 9.81
N GLY A 97 -14.04 3.55 10.90
CA GLY A 97 -14.57 2.19 10.91
C GLY A 97 -13.81 1.22 10.01
N LEU A 98 -12.50 1.40 9.88
CA LEU A 98 -11.65 0.53 9.07
C LEU A 98 -11.47 -0.81 9.78
N GLU A 99 -12.06 -1.86 9.23
CA GLU A 99 -12.02 -3.19 9.85
C GLU A 99 -10.78 -3.98 9.47
N GLU A 100 -10.24 -3.74 8.28
CA GLU A 100 -9.09 -4.45 7.75
C GLU A 100 -8.29 -3.55 6.83
N PHE A 101 -7.11 -4.02 6.44
CA PHE A 101 -6.31 -3.38 5.40
C PHE A 101 -5.56 -4.45 4.62
N GLU A 102 -5.09 -4.07 3.44
CA GLU A 102 -4.24 -4.92 2.63
C GLU A 102 -3.05 -4.11 2.13
N CYS A 103 -1.91 -4.77 1.99
CA CYS A 103 -0.68 -4.17 1.48
C CYS A 103 -0.06 -5.04 0.41
N HIS A 104 0.60 -4.42 -0.56
CA HIS A 104 1.41 -5.16 -1.52
C HIS A 104 2.67 -4.38 -1.86
N PHE A 105 3.71 -5.11 -2.25
CA PHE A 105 4.81 -4.51 -2.98
C PHE A 105 4.33 -4.17 -4.38
N ALA A 106 4.84 -3.06 -4.92
CA ALA A 106 4.66 -2.72 -6.33
C ALA A 106 6.03 -2.40 -6.92
N PHE A 107 6.40 -3.09 -7.99
CA PHE A 107 7.64 -2.87 -8.70
C PHE A 107 7.31 -2.31 -10.07
N TYR A 108 7.87 -1.14 -10.36
CA TYR A 108 7.69 -0.46 -11.65
C TYR A 108 9.02 -0.49 -12.40
N PRO A 109 9.22 -1.45 -13.33
CA PRO A 109 10.41 -1.45 -14.18
C PRO A 109 10.50 -0.15 -14.98
N PRO A 110 11.69 0.22 -15.50
CA PRO A 110 11.79 1.40 -16.33
C PRO A 110 10.76 1.41 -17.46
N GLY A 111 10.03 2.52 -17.58
CA GLY A 111 8.94 2.65 -18.55
C GLY A 111 7.59 2.12 -18.10
N ALA A 112 7.50 1.44 -16.96
CA ALA A 112 6.25 0.97 -16.43
C ALA A 112 5.40 2.12 -15.87
N PHE A 113 4.10 1.94 -15.88
CA PHE A 113 3.18 2.99 -15.48
C PHE A 113 1.88 2.42 -14.93
N TYR A 114 1.10 3.29 -14.33
CA TYR A 114 -0.29 3.06 -13.97
C TYR A 114 -1.08 4.32 -14.34
N GLN A 115 -2.08 4.19 -15.19
CA GLN A 115 -2.90 5.33 -15.58
C GLN A 115 -3.64 5.90 -14.36
N THR A 116 -3.97 7.19 -14.40
CA THR A 116 -4.76 7.85 -13.36
C THR A 116 -6.04 7.08 -13.12
N HIS A 117 -6.32 6.78 -11.86
CA HIS A 117 -7.43 5.93 -11.47
C HIS A 117 -7.91 6.28 -10.05
N LEU A 118 -9.03 5.71 -9.67
CA LEU A 118 -9.49 5.70 -8.29
C LEU A 118 -9.20 4.31 -7.70
N ASP A 119 -8.67 4.28 -6.47
CA ASP A 119 -8.45 3.02 -5.77
C ASP A 119 -9.75 2.39 -5.31
N ARG A 120 -10.76 3.21 -5.11
CA ARG A 120 -12.09 2.79 -4.72
C ARG A 120 -12.89 2.37 -5.95
N PHE A 121 -13.55 1.23 -5.87
CA PHE A 121 -14.43 0.76 -6.95
C PHE A 121 -15.72 1.58 -6.99
N ARG A 122 -16.33 1.69 -8.16
CA ARG A 122 -17.54 2.50 -8.37
C ARG A 122 -18.69 2.08 -7.45
N ASP A 123 -18.87 0.78 -7.23
CA ASP A 123 -19.97 0.19 -6.48
C ASP A 123 -19.53 -0.37 -5.11
N ASP A 124 -18.31 -0.07 -4.68
CA ASP A 124 -17.72 -0.61 -3.47
C ASP A 124 -16.75 0.41 -2.89
N ASP A 125 -17.07 0.97 -1.72
CA ASP A 125 -16.26 1.97 -1.03
C ASP A 125 -15.48 1.38 0.15
N SER A 126 -15.15 0.08 0.11
CA SER A 126 -14.35 -0.57 1.14
C SER A 126 -12.94 0.01 1.27
N ARG A 127 -12.40 0.61 0.20
CA ARG A 127 -11.10 1.28 0.19
C ARG A 127 -11.27 2.76 0.51
N SER A 128 -11.34 3.07 1.80
CA SER A 128 -11.56 4.44 2.28
C SER A 128 -10.29 5.27 2.38
N VAL A 129 -9.15 4.63 2.65
CA VAL A 129 -7.85 5.30 2.80
C VAL A 129 -6.81 4.51 2.00
N THR A 130 -5.98 5.23 1.27
CA THR A 130 -4.86 4.66 0.53
C THR A 130 -3.56 5.26 1.04
N ALA A 131 -2.55 4.43 1.25
CA ALA A 131 -1.22 4.85 1.65
C ALA A 131 -0.18 4.28 0.69
N VAL A 132 0.78 5.10 0.27
CA VAL A 132 1.87 4.69 -0.62
C VAL A 132 3.20 5.05 0.03
N LEU A 133 4.09 4.09 0.15
CA LEU A 133 5.45 4.27 0.61
C LEU A 133 6.39 4.16 -0.60
N TYR A 134 7.18 5.22 -0.82
CA TYR A 134 8.20 5.25 -1.87
C TYR A 134 9.58 4.99 -1.31
#